data_69b10fa33c826e57432e83f47684b772
#
_entry.id   69b10fa33c826e57432e83f47684b772
#
_cell.length_a   1.000
_cell.length_b   1.000
_cell.length_c   1.000
_cell.angle_alpha   90.00
_cell.angle_beta   90.00
_cell.angle_gamma   90.00
#
_symmetry.space_group_name_H-M   'P 1'
#
loop_
_entity.id
_entity.type
_entity.pdbx_description
1 polymer ?
#
loop_
_entity_poly.entity_id
_entity_poly.type
_entity_poly.pdbx_seq_one_letter_code
_entity_poly.pdbx_strand_id
1 'polypeptide(L)'
;MNTTKQILSLTAVAMAITPVFSDDKSVAVPVTGHGDSIRPFHVNIPEAELTELRRRIKATRWPEKETVTDATQGVQLATIQALAHYWATEYDWRKVEARINSLPNFITEIDGLDIHFIHVRSKHENALPLIVTHGWPGSITEQMKIIDPLINPTAYGGKASDAFDVVIPSMPGYGFSGRPTTTGWNPDHIARAWVVLMKRLGYTTFVAQGGDWGAVITDLMGVQAAPELLAIHSNMPGVLPADIDAAAFSGSPAPSSLSADEKLAYERVQFVYQKGIGYGFQMGLRPQTLYGIADSPVGLAAYFLDHDARSYALISRVFQGQIEGLTRDDVLDNITLTWLTDTALSGARLYWEYWGNGYFNAKGVSIPVAVSVFPDELYPAPRSWAEKAYPNLIYYNKVAKGGHFAAWEQPELFTKELRAAFKSFRNAKETAQN
;
A
#
# COMPACT_ATOMS: atom_id res chain seq x y z
N MET A 1 -46.56 -49.74 14.03
CA MET A 1 -46.09 -48.79 15.05
C MET A 1 -45.56 -47.56 14.34
N ASN A 2 -46.43 -46.53 14.31
CA ASN A 2 -46.15 -45.25 13.63
C ASN A 2 -45.43 -44.34 14.58
N THR A 3 -44.26 -43.84 14.20
CA THR A 3 -43.59 -42.71 14.89
C THR A 3 -43.63 -41.49 14.00
N THR A 4 -44.51 -40.58 14.37
CA THR A 4 -44.75 -39.28 13.77
C THR A 4 -43.56 -38.36 14.12
N LYS A 5 -42.86 -37.86 13.12
CA LYS A 5 -41.88 -36.78 13.29
C LYS A 5 -42.60 -35.42 13.40
N GLN A 6 -42.54 -34.78 14.53
CA GLN A 6 -42.92 -33.38 14.69
C GLN A 6 -41.82 -32.49 14.12
N ILE A 7 -42.18 -31.68 13.13
CA ILE A 7 -41.39 -30.59 12.61
C ILE A 7 -41.71 -29.36 13.44
N LEU A 8 -40.73 -28.88 14.25
CA LEU A 8 -40.82 -27.58 14.92
C LEU A 8 -40.58 -26.45 13.87
N SER A 9 -41.63 -25.72 13.59
CA SER A 9 -41.59 -24.45 12.87
C SER A 9 -41.04 -23.37 13.78
N LEU A 10 -39.82 -22.85 13.51
CA LEU A 10 -39.31 -21.62 14.12
C LEU A 10 -39.90 -20.43 13.36
N THR A 11 -40.87 -19.78 13.98
CA THR A 11 -41.37 -18.48 13.53
C THR A 11 -40.37 -17.42 13.93
N ALA A 12 -39.68 -16.83 12.98
CA ALA A 12 -38.79 -15.68 13.20
C ALA A 12 -39.64 -14.44 13.50
N VAL A 13 -39.60 -13.97 14.73
CA VAL A 13 -40.11 -12.64 15.11
C VAL A 13 -39.06 -11.62 14.71
N ALA A 14 -39.30 -10.92 13.61
CA ALA A 14 -38.52 -9.76 13.24
C ALA A 14 -38.91 -8.59 14.15
N MET A 15 -38.11 -8.36 15.21
CA MET A 15 -38.15 -7.08 15.92
C MET A 15 -37.45 -6.04 15.05
N ALA A 16 -38.21 -5.08 14.55
CA ALA A 16 -37.69 -3.88 13.95
C ALA A 16 -36.99 -3.04 15.03
N ILE A 17 -35.68 -3.16 15.13
CA ILE A 17 -34.85 -2.24 15.90
C ILE A 17 -34.62 -1.04 14.98
N THR A 18 -35.32 0.06 15.23
CA THR A 18 -34.99 1.36 14.64
C THR A 18 -33.67 1.82 15.27
N PRO A 19 -32.56 1.96 14.54
CA PRO A 19 -31.35 2.52 15.09
C PRO A 19 -31.56 4.02 15.27
N VAL A 20 -31.54 4.47 16.52
CA VAL A 20 -31.31 5.87 16.86
C VAL A 20 -29.80 6.07 16.83
N PHE A 21 -29.26 6.31 15.63
CA PHE A 21 -27.95 6.91 15.48
C PHE A 21 -28.18 8.29 14.87
N SER A 22 -28.08 9.30 15.72
CA SER A 22 -27.96 10.67 15.29
C SER A 22 -26.55 10.90 14.75
N ASP A 23 -26.51 11.62 13.64
CA ASP A 23 -25.37 12.32 13.06
C ASP A 23 -24.26 11.48 12.44
N ASP A 24 -24.50 11.18 11.17
CA ASP A 24 -23.48 11.00 10.12
C ASP A 24 -22.64 12.29 10.00
N LYS A 25 -21.57 12.36 10.81
CA LYS A 25 -20.51 13.37 10.65
C LYS A 25 -19.31 12.74 9.95
N SER A 26 -19.56 11.97 8.89
CA SER A 26 -18.53 11.73 7.91
C SER A 26 -18.16 13.11 7.34
N VAL A 27 -16.87 13.39 7.18
CA VAL A 27 -16.41 14.42 6.26
C VAL A 27 -16.90 13.96 4.88
N ALA A 28 -18.17 14.26 4.57
CA ALA A 28 -18.81 13.87 3.35
C ALA A 28 -18.12 14.64 2.23
N VAL A 29 -17.31 13.94 1.45
CA VAL A 29 -17.05 14.34 0.08
C VAL A 29 -18.41 14.29 -0.61
N PRO A 30 -18.95 15.39 -1.12
CA PRO A 30 -20.27 15.36 -1.75
C PRO A 30 -20.20 14.45 -2.96
N VAL A 31 -20.97 13.38 -2.95
CA VAL A 31 -21.23 12.54 -4.14
C VAL A 31 -22.15 13.34 -5.04
N THR A 32 -21.58 14.22 -5.83
CA THR A 32 -22.25 14.80 -6.99
C THR A 32 -21.47 14.32 -8.21
N GLY A 33 -22.08 13.57 -9.08
CA GLY A 33 -21.48 13.09 -10.33
C GLY A 33 -20.88 14.25 -11.12
N HIS A 34 -19.56 14.42 -11.01
CA HIS A 34 -18.84 15.51 -11.66
C HIS A 34 -18.17 15.07 -12.97
N GLY A 35 -18.42 13.83 -13.41
CA GLY A 35 -17.88 13.29 -14.65
C GLY A 35 -16.35 13.25 -14.66
N ASP A 36 -15.75 13.44 -15.85
CA ASP A 36 -14.30 13.31 -16.07
C ASP A 36 -13.45 14.50 -15.57
N SER A 37 -14.06 15.48 -14.88
CA SER A 37 -13.34 16.69 -14.43
C SER A 37 -12.30 16.38 -13.36
N ILE A 38 -11.12 17.01 -13.49
CA ILE A 38 -10.08 17.02 -12.46
C ILE A 38 -10.28 18.26 -11.61
N ARG A 39 -10.53 18.07 -10.33
CA ARG A 39 -10.84 19.14 -9.38
C ARG A 39 -9.69 19.30 -8.38
N PRO A 40 -9.26 20.52 -8.03
CA PRO A 40 -8.33 20.73 -6.92
C PRO A 40 -8.88 20.14 -5.63
N PHE A 41 -8.00 19.54 -4.83
CA PHE A 41 -8.31 18.98 -3.53
C PHE A 41 -7.45 19.63 -2.45
N HIS A 42 -8.03 19.86 -1.28
CA HIS A 42 -7.34 20.47 -0.15
C HIS A 42 -7.73 19.72 1.13
N VAL A 43 -6.76 19.26 1.87
CA VAL A 43 -6.96 18.58 3.16
C VAL A 43 -7.26 19.62 4.23
N ASN A 44 -8.35 19.45 4.94
CA ASN A 44 -8.75 20.32 6.05
C ASN A 44 -9.47 19.50 7.12
N ILE A 45 -8.72 18.96 8.07
CA ILE A 45 -9.28 18.17 9.17
C ILE A 45 -9.77 19.11 10.28
N PRO A 46 -11.05 19.03 10.69
CA PRO A 46 -11.56 19.82 11.80
C PRO A 46 -10.79 19.57 13.11
N GLU A 47 -10.55 20.61 13.90
CA GLU A 47 -9.85 20.45 15.19
C GLU A 47 -10.59 19.53 16.16
N ALA A 48 -11.92 19.44 16.04
CA ALA A 48 -12.73 18.51 16.79
C ALA A 48 -12.32 17.04 16.60
N GLU A 49 -11.98 16.65 15.36
CA GLU A 49 -11.52 15.29 15.03
C GLU A 49 -10.15 14.98 15.66
N LEU A 50 -9.25 15.95 15.66
CA LEU A 50 -7.94 15.80 16.31
C LEU A 50 -8.06 15.73 17.83
N THR A 51 -8.99 16.48 18.40
CA THR A 51 -9.31 16.44 19.83
C THR A 51 -9.91 15.09 20.21
N GLU A 52 -10.85 14.59 19.41
CA GLU A 52 -11.47 13.28 19.62
C GLU A 52 -10.45 12.14 19.47
N LEU A 53 -9.58 12.20 18.49
CA LEU A 53 -8.46 11.26 18.33
C LEU A 53 -7.62 11.18 19.62
N ARG A 54 -7.14 12.35 20.12
CA ARG A 54 -6.34 12.40 21.36
C ARG A 54 -7.12 11.86 22.57
N ARG A 55 -8.41 12.16 22.65
CA ARG A 55 -9.29 11.65 23.73
C ARG A 55 -9.38 10.12 23.66
N ARG A 56 -9.58 9.53 22.47
CA ARG A 56 -9.65 8.08 22.28
C ARG A 56 -8.34 7.38 22.63
N ILE A 57 -7.20 7.93 22.22
CA ILE A 57 -5.88 7.40 22.57
C ILE A 57 -5.71 7.35 24.10
N LYS A 58 -6.05 8.44 24.80
CA LYS A 58 -5.97 8.52 26.28
C LYS A 58 -6.94 7.58 26.99
N ALA A 59 -8.06 7.24 26.37
CA ALA A 59 -9.08 6.35 26.92
C ALA A 59 -8.81 4.86 26.61
N THR A 60 -7.67 4.52 26.01
CA THR A 60 -7.32 3.14 25.67
C THR A 60 -7.33 2.23 26.89
N ARG A 61 -8.04 1.12 26.79
CA ARG A 61 -7.96 0.03 27.77
C ARG A 61 -6.80 -0.89 27.38
N TRP A 62 -5.74 -0.84 28.16
CA TRP A 62 -4.56 -1.64 27.90
C TRP A 62 -4.78 -3.10 28.27
N PRO A 63 -4.35 -4.05 27.42
CA PRO A 63 -4.30 -5.47 27.78
C PRO A 63 -3.13 -5.75 28.73
N GLU A 64 -3.05 -7.00 29.17
CA GLU A 64 -1.86 -7.52 29.82
C GLU A 64 -0.67 -7.53 28.85
N LYS A 65 0.53 -7.54 29.43
CA LYS A 65 1.77 -7.67 28.67
C LYS A 65 1.85 -9.07 28.03
N GLU A 66 2.49 -9.12 26.84
CA GLU A 66 2.87 -10.39 26.19
C GLU A 66 3.61 -11.32 27.15
N THR A 67 3.40 -12.65 26.99
CA THR A 67 4.01 -13.68 27.85
C THR A 67 5.37 -14.18 27.36
N VAL A 68 5.82 -13.67 26.22
CA VAL A 68 7.13 -13.94 25.62
C VAL A 68 8.05 -12.73 25.78
N THR A 69 9.34 -12.91 25.50
CA THR A 69 10.34 -11.84 25.60
C THR A 69 10.64 -11.16 24.26
N ASP A 70 10.02 -11.64 23.20
CA ASP A 70 10.20 -11.17 21.82
C ASP A 70 8.85 -10.75 21.18
N ALA A 71 8.81 -10.58 19.87
CA ALA A 71 7.62 -10.18 19.12
C ALA A 71 6.86 -11.38 18.50
N THR A 72 7.06 -12.59 18.95
CA THR A 72 6.39 -13.79 18.38
C THR A 72 4.88 -13.86 18.69
N GLN A 73 4.41 -13.05 19.63
CA GLN A 73 2.99 -12.84 19.93
C GLN A 73 2.42 -11.56 19.28
N GLY A 74 3.18 -10.91 18.38
CA GLY A 74 2.78 -9.66 17.74
C GLY A 74 3.40 -8.42 18.36
N VAL A 75 2.73 -7.28 18.22
CA VAL A 75 3.22 -5.97 18.69
C VAL A 75 3.30 -5.92 20.21
N GLN A 76 4.50 -5.66 20.72
CA GLN A 76 4.76 -5.62 22.17
C GLN A 76 4.08 -4.42 22.84
N LEU A 77 3.55 -4.63 24.05
CA LEU A 77 2.84 -3.60 24.81
C LEU A 77 3.68 -2.34 25.03
N ALA A 78 4.97 -2.48 25.32
CA ALA A 78 5.86 -1.35 25.53
C ALA A 78 6.00 -0.45 24.29
N THR A 79 6.10 -1.06 23.10
CA THR A 79 6.19 -0.32 21.82
C THR A 79 4.92 0.47 21.55
N ILE A 80 3.76 -0.17 21.67
CA ILE A 80 2.48 0.50 21.36
C ILE A 80 2.13 1.57 22.42
N GLN A 81 2.54 1.40 23.67
CA GLN A 81 2.39 2.43 24.70
C GLN A 81 3.28 3.63 24.43
N ALA A 82 4.53 3.44 24.02
CA ALA A 82 5.43 4.53 23.63
C ALA A 82 4.88 5.30 22.42
N LEU A 83 4.37 4.58 21.40
CA LEU A 83 3.70 5.18 20.25
C LEU A 83 2.47 6.00 20.66
N ALA A 84 1.58 5.42 21.44
CA ALA A 84 0.35 6.07 21.88
C ALA A 84 0.61 7.31 22.74
N HIS A 85 1.63 7.26 23.61
CA HIS A 85 2.05 8.41 24.40
C HIS A 85 2.50 9.56 23.50
N TYR A 86 3.44 9.30 22.59
CA TYR A 86 3.93 10.32 21.65
C TYR A 86 2.81 10.86 20.77
N TRP A 87 1.91 9.99 20.28
CA TRP A 87 0.77 10.39 19.46
C TRP A 87 -0.20 11.32 20.17
N ALA A 88 -0.45 11.08 21.48
CA ALA A 88 -1.38 11.88 22.27
C ALA A 88 -0.79 13.22 22.74
N THR A 89 0.55 13.36 22.83
CA THR A 89 1.22 14.47 23.55
C THR A 89 2.13 15.35 22.69
N GLU A 90 2.81 14.76 21.70
CA GLU A 90 3.86 15.45 20.94
C GLU A 90 3.55 15.52 19.44
N TYR A 91 2.85 14.53 18.89
CA TYR A 91 2.52 14.48 17.47
C TYR A 91 1.57 15.59 17.04
N ASP A 92 1.87 16.21 15.91
CA ASP A 92 1.08 17.30 15.34
C ASP A 92 0.69 17.01 13.88
N TRP A 93 -0.57 16.60 13.67
CA TRP A 93 -1.16 16.38 12.34
C TRP A 93 -1.02 17.59 11.41
N ARG A 94 -1.05 18.82 11.93
CA ARG A 94 -1.00 20.03 11.11
C ARG A 94 0.28 20.13 10.27
N LYS A 95 1.37 19.49 10.71
CA LYS A 95 2.63 19.46 9.95
C LYS A 95 2.47 18.64 8.66
N VAL A 96 1.93 17.43 8.72
CA VAL A 96 1.73 16.61 7.53
C VAL A 96 0.59 17.14 6.68
N GLU A 97 -0.49 17.65 7.26
CA GLU A 97 -1.57 18.33 6.54
C GLU A 97 -1.03 19.50 5.69
N ALA A 98 -0.20 20.37 6.28
CA ALA A 98 0.46 21.45 5.57
C ALA A 98 1.40 20.93 4.46
N ARG A 99 2.13 19.85 4.72
CA ARG A 99 3.02 19.21 3.75
C ARG A 99 2.22 18.62 2.57
N ILE A 100 1.13 17.92 2.83
CA ILE A 100 0.24 17.41 1.77
C ILE A 100 -0.30 18.58 0.96
N ASN A 101 -0.82 19.63 1.61
CA ASN A 101 -1.39 20.79 0.96
C ASN A 101 -0.37 21.67 0.21
N SER A 102 0.93 21.53 0.49
CA SER A 102 1.98 22.17 -0.29
C SER A 102 2.22 21.52 -1.66
N LEU A 103 1.70 20.34 -1.89
CA LEU A 103 1.73 19.62 -3.13
C LEU A 103 0.43 19.83 -3.93
N PRO A 104 0.47 19.79 -5.27
CA PRO A 104 -0.75 19.83 -6.07
C PRO A 104 -1.56 18.54 -5.86
N ASN A 105 -2.70 18.66 -5.18
CA ASN A 105 -3.64 17.58 -4.91
C ASN A 105 -4.91 17.75 -5.72
N PHE A 106 -5.44 16.65 -6.21
CA PHE A 106 -6.61 16.63 -7.06
C PHE A 106 -7.52 15.45 -6.73
N ILE A 107 -8.76 15.55 -7.20
CA ILE A 107 -9.74 14.47 -7.17
C ILE A 107 -10.45 14.39 -8.53
N THR A 108 -10.72 13.18 -8.99
CA THR A 108 -11.50 12.92 -10.21
C THR A 108 -12.34 11.68 -10.02
N GLU A 109 -13.53 11.64 -10.63
CA GLU A 109 -14.38 10.46 -10.58
C GLU A 109 -13.96 9.44 -11.64
N ILE A 110 -13.74 8.19 -11.26
CA ILE A 110 -13.52 7.07 -12.17
C ILE A 110 -14.48 5.95 -11.78
N ASP A 111 -15.31 5.53 -12.73
CA ASP A 111 -16.29 4.45 -12.55
C ASP A 111 -17.20 4.65 -11.31
N GLY A 112 -17.62 5.90 -11.08
CA GLY A 112 -18.51 6.28 -9.98
C GLY A 112 -17.82 6.42 -8.61
N LEU A 113 -16.49 6.38 -8.56
CA LEU A 113 -15.73 6.57 -7.34
C LEU A 113 -14.77 7.75 -7.46
N ASP A 114 -14.79 8.64 -6.48
CA ASP A 114 -13.82 9.72 -6.39
C ASP A 114 -12.42 9.18 -6.09
N ILE A 115 -11.48 9.48 -6.95
CA ILE A 115 -10.06 9.11 -6.82
C ILE A 115 -9.24 10.35 -6.52
N HIS A 116 -8.67 10.39 -5.33
CA HIS A 116 -7.70 11.40 -4.92
C HIS A 116 -6.32 11.05 -5.45
N PHE A 117 -5.54 12.05 -5.87
CA PHE A 117 -4.15 11.87 -6.25
C PHE A 117 -3.32 13.15 -6.10
N ILE A 118 -2.03 12.95 -5.82
CA ILE A 118 -1.00 13.99 -5.93
C ILE A 118 -0.45 13.94 -7.36
N HIS A 119 -0.33 15.10 -8.02
CA HIS A 119 0.26 15.18 -9.36
C HIS A 119 1.26 16.32 -9.44
N VAL A 120 2.55 16.01 -9.49
CA VAL A 120 3.62 17.01 -9.54
C VAL A 120 4.41 16.87 -10.84
N ARG A 121 4.39 17.90 -11.66
CA ARG A 121 5.18 17.97 -12.88
C ARG A 121 6.60 18.47 -12.58
N SER A 122 7.57 17.89 -13.24
CA SER A 122 8.94 18.37 -13.23
C SER A 122 9.05 19.72 -13.94
N LYS A 123 10.04 20.52 -13.53
CA LYS A 123 10.47 21.72 -14.27
C LYS A 123 11.37 21.40 -15.47
N HIS A 124 11.92 20.18 -15.50
CA HIS A 124 12.76 19.72 -16.60
C HIS A 124 11.91 19.27 -17.76
N GLU A 125 12.34 19.65 -18.97
CA GLU A 125 11.69 19.23 -20.21
C GLU A 125 11.79 17.71 -20.41
N ASN A 126 10.80 17.13 -21.08
CA ASN A 126 10.75 15.71 -21.41
C ASN A 126 10.78 14.76 -20.20
N ALA A 127 10.32 15.20 -19.04
CA ALA A 127 10.16 14.33 -17.87
C ALA A 127 9.30 13.10 -18.23
N LEU A 128 9.70 11.92 -17.74
CA LEU A 128 8.99 10.68 -17.98
C LEU A 128 7.78 10.59 -17.02
N PRO A 129 6.54 10.47 -17.51
CA PRO A 129 5.39 10.32 -16.62
C PRO A 129 5.46 9.00 -15.87
N LEU A 130 5.28 9.06 -14.55
CA LEU A 130 5.35 7.93 -13.63
C LEU A 130 4.15 7.94 -12.69
N ILE A 131 3.41 6.82 -12.65
CA ILE A 131 2.43 6.57 -11.59
C ILE A 131 3.05 5.65 -10.54
N VAL A 132 2.91 6.02 -9.26
CA VAL A 132 3.43 5.27 -8.10
C VAL A 132 2.28 4.86 -7.22
N THR A 133 2.10 3.56 -6.99
CA THR A 133 1.00 3.01 -6.20
C THR A 133 1.52 2.46 -4.89
N HIS A 134 0.93 2.93 -3.78
CA HIS A 134 1.19 2.44 -2.43
C HIS A 134 0.50 1.10 -2.17
N GLY A 135 0.68 0.55 -0.96
CA GLY A 135 0.04 -0.67 -0.51
C GLY A 135 -0.66 -0.53 0.85
N TRP A 136 -0.85 -1.66 1.52
CA TRP A 136 -1.34 -1.75 2.89
C TRP A 136 -0.18 -2.16 3.83
N PRO A 137 -0.05 -1.58 5.03
CA PRO A 137 -0.87 -0.54 5.65
C PRO A 137 -0.47 0.88 5.25
N GLY A 138 0.17 1.07 4.11
CA GLY A 138 0.66 2.33 3.60
C GLY A 138 -0.41 3.26 3.03
N SER A 139 0.04 4.43 2.61
CA SER A 139 -0.75 5.46 1.96
C SER A 139 0.14 6.36 1.10
N ILE A 140 -0.42 7.44 0.57
CA ILE A 140 0.37 8.47 -0.14
C ILE A 140 1.55 8.99 0.69
N THR A 141 1.48 8.95 2.03
CA THR A 141 2.53 9.50 2.90
C THR A 141 3.85 8.76 2.77
N GLU A 142 3.83 7.45 2.50
CA GLU A 142 5.04 6.65 2.28
C GLU A 142 5.78 7.03 1.00
N GLN A 143 5.06 7.64 0.04
CA GLN A 143 5.61 8.02 -1.27
C GLN A 143 6.06 9.49 -1.32
N MET A 144 5.73 10.32 -0.31
CA MET A 144 5.99 11.75 -0.37
C MET A 144 7.48 12.11 -0.40
N LYS A 145 8.34 11.26 0.21
CA LYS A 145 9.79 11.52 0.26
C LYS A 145 10.49 11.37 -1.10
N ILE A 146 9.89 10.64 -2.03
CA ILE A 146 10.49 10.42 -3.36
C ILE A 146 10.08 11.48 -4.39
N ILE A 147 9.10 12.33 -4.10
CA ILE A 147 8.56 13.30 -5.05
C ILE A 147 9.66 14.25 -5.53
N ASP A 148 10.27 15.02 -4.61
CA ASP A 148 11.27 16.02 -4.99
C ASP A 148 12.51 15.41 -5.67
N PRO A 149 13.10 14.30 -5.18
CA PRO A 149 14.20 13.64 -5.90
C PRO A 149 13.85 13.17 -7.32
N LEU A 150 12.59 12.82 -7.59
CA LEU A 150 12.16 12.38 -8.92
C LEU A 150 11.87 13.56 -9.87
N ILE A 151 11.23 14.61 -9.38
CA ILE A 151 10.90 15.78 -10.22
C ILE A 151 12.06 16.74 -10.42
N ASN A 152 13.04 16.75 -9.50
CA ASN A 152 14.18 17.65 -9.48
C ASN A 152 15.51 16.89 -9.29
N PRO A 153 15.81 15.89 -10.16
CA PRO A 153 16.96 15.00 -9.97
C PRO A 153 18.31 15.70 -9.90
N THR A 154 18.45 16.89 -10.51
CA THR A 154 19.71 17.67 -10.49
C THR A 154 20.12 18.13 -9.09
N ALA A 155 19.16 18.33 -8.18
CA ALA A 155 19.44 18.62 -6.78
C ALA A 155 19.88 17.37 -5.97
N TYR A 156 19.72 16.18 -6.54
CA TYR A 156 19.96 14.87 -5.90
C TYR A 156 20.98 14.02 -6.67
N GLY A 157 21.93 14.64 -7.36
CA GLY A 157 23.04 13.97 -8.07
C GLY A 157 22.64 13.26 -9.36
N GLY A 158 21.43 13.50 -9.87
CA GLY A 158 20.96 13.06 -11.19
C GLY A 158 21.13 14.13 -12.26
N LYS A 159 20.65 13.83 -13.47
CA LYS A 159 20.63 14.73 -14.62
C LYS A 159 19.22 15.25 -14.88
N ALA A 160 19.08 16.37 -15.60
CA ALA A 160 17.76 16.88 -16.01
C ALA A 160 16.95 15.83 -16.80
N SER A 161 17.62 15.03 -17.64
CA SER A 161 17.00 13.93 -18.37
C SER A 161 16.51 12.76 -17.49
N ASP A 162 16.87 12.73 -16.21
CA ASP A 162 16.41 11.72 -15.26
C ASP A 162 15.07 12.09 -14.57
N ALA A 163 14.50 13.24 -14.94
CA ALA A 163 13.29 13.76 -14.31
C ALA A 163 12.04 12.93 -14.62
N PHE A 164 11.12 12.90 -13.67
CA PHE A 164 9.79 12.32 -13.82
C PHE A 164 8.70 13.37 -13.54
N ASP A 165 7.59 13.26 -14.25
CA ASP A 165 6.30 13.76 -13.76
C ASP A 165 5.70 12.68 -12.87
N VAL A 166 5.30 13.01 -11.64
CA VAL A 166 4.92 12.03 -10.63
C VAL A 166 3.43 12.12 -10.33
N VAL A 167 2.73 10.98 -10.43
CA VAL A 167 1.33 10.80 -10.03
C VAL A 167 1.26 9.77 -8.91
N ILE A 168 0.69 10.14 -7.76
CA ILE A 168 0.55 9.27 -6.59
C ILE A 168 -0.93 9.23 -6.19
N PRO A 169 -1.72 8.25 -6.65
CA PRO A 169 -3.10 8.12 -6.24
C PRO A 169 -3.22 7.51 -4.83
N SER A 170 -4.24 7.92 -4.09
CA SER A 170 -4.79 7.11 -3.01
C SER A 170 -5.60 5.99 -3.64
N MET A 171 -5.34 4.73 -3.26
CA MET A 171 -6.12 3.61 -3.78
C MET A 171 -7.61 3.72 -3.39
N PRO A 172 -8.55 3.15 -4.17
CA PRO A 172 -9.94 3.01 -3.78
C PRO A 172 -10.09 2.44 -2.37
N GLY A 173 -10.80 3.13 -1.49
CA GLY A 173 -10.97 2.74 -0.10
C GLY A 173 -9.82 3.12 0.84
N TYR A 174 -8.84 3.89 0.37
CA TYR A 174 -7.68 4.36 1.15
C TYR A 174 -7.60 5.88 1.15
N GLY A 175 -7.11 6.44 2.24
CA GLY A 175 -6.81 7.86 2.35
C GLY A 175 -7.98 8.75 1.92
N PHE A 176 -7.72 9.66 0.99
CA PHE A 176 -8.72 10.62 0.55
C PHE A 176 -9.55 10.17 -0.66
N SER A 177 -9.33 8.97 -1.19
CA SER A 177 -10.19 8.39 -2.23
C SER A 177 -11.51 7.90 -1.65
N GLY A 178 -12.52 7.79 -2.51
CA GLY A 178 -13.82 7.24 -2.17
C GLY A 178 -13.73 5.80 -1.63
N ARG A 179 -14.65 5.46 -0.75
CA ARG A 179 -14.79 4.10 -0.21
C ARG A 179 -15.78 3.32 -1.07
N PRO A 180 -15.38 2.22 -1.73
CA PRO A 180 -16.31 1.40 -2.50
C PRO A 180 -17.49 0.92 -1.66
N THR A 181 -18.70 1.11 -2.17
CA THR A 181 -19.95 0.66 -1.53
C THR A 181 -20.47 -0.65 -2.10
N THR A 182 -19.86 -1.12 -3.20
CA THR A 182 -20.16 -2.39 -3.88
C THR A 182 -18.87 -3.18 -4.08
N THR A 183 -18.98 -4.46 -4.34
CA THR A 183 -17.86 -5.31 -4.76
C THR A 183 -17.38 -4.95 -6.17
N GLY A 184 -16.15 -5.39 -6.51
CA GLY A 184 -15.58 -5.25 -7.85
C GLY A 184 -14.43 -4.27 -7.97
N TRP A 185 -14.10 -3.50 -6.94
CA TRP A 185 -12.90 -2.67 -6.89
C TRP A 185 -11.66 -3.51 -6.48
N ASN A 186 -11.44 -4.60 -7.23
CA ASN A 186 -10.28 -5.47 -7.09
C ASN A 186 -9.03 -4.87 -7.78
N PRO A 187 -7.84 -5.44 -7.61
CA PRO A 187 -6.61 -4.94 -8.23
C PRO A 187 -6.66 -4.85 -9.76
N ASP A 188 -7.40 -5.72 -10.47
CA ASP A 188 -7.59 -5.63 -11.92
C ASP A 188 -8.37 -4.37 -12.33
N HIS A 189 -9.39 -4.03 -11.57
CA HIS A 189 -10.17 -2.81 -11.80
C HIS A 189 -9.32 -1.57 -11.51
N ILE A 190 -8.58 -1.58 -10.39
CA ILE A 190 -7.69 -0.47 -10.04
C ILE A 190 -6.63 -0.27 -11.13
N ALA A 191 -6.06 -1.36 -11.67
CA ALA A 191 -5.10 -1.30 -12.77
C ALA A 191 -5.68 -0.58 -14.01
N ARG A 192 -6.93 -0.86 -14.39
CA ARG A 192 -7.64 -0.13 -15.47
C ARG A 192 -7.87 1.33 -15.11
N ALA A 193 -8.28 1.60 -13.87
CA ALA A 193 -8.53 2.96 -13.41
C ALA A 193 -7.26 3.83 -13.45
N TRP A 194 -6.08 3.27 -13.18
CA TRP A 194 -4.81 3.99 -13.30
C TRP A 194 -4.47 4.37 -14.74
N VAL A 195 -4.77 3.51 -15.71
CA VAL A 195 -4.63 3.87 -17.15
C VAL A 195 -5.59 5.01 -17.50
N VAL A 196 -6.84 4.95 -17.05
CA VAL A 196 -7.82 6.04 -17.26
C VAL A 196 -7.31 7.35 -16.62
N LEU A 197 -6.80 7.30 -15.40
CA LEU A 197 -6.25 8.47 -14.71
C LEU A 197 -5.10 9.11 -15.52
N MET A 198 -4.12 8.32 -15.96
CA MET A 198 -2.98 8.83 -16.70
C MET A 198 -3.40 9.44 -18.04
N LYS A 199 -4.33 8.82 -18.76
CA LYS A 199 -4.91 9.36 -20.00
C LYS A 199 -5.66 10.68 -19.76
N ARG A 200 -6.44 10.75 -18.68
CA ARG A 200 -7.18 11.96 -18.29
C ARG A 200 -6.25 13.13 -17.95
N LEU A 201 -5.06 12.84 -17.43
CA LEU A 201 -3.98 13.82 -17.21
C LEU A 201 -3.27 14.25 -18.51
N GLY A 202 -3.62 13.67 -19.65
CA GLY A 202 -3.06 13.99 -20.98
C GLY A 202 -1.79 13.23 -21.32
N TYR A 203 -1.42 12.20 -20.55
CA TYR A 203 -0.25 11.38 -20.84
C TYR A 203 -0.55 10.34 -21.92
N THR A 204 0.17 10.39 -23.01
CA THR A 204 0.08 9.41 -24.10
C THR A 204 0.98 8.20 -23.87
N THR A 205 2.01 8.35 -23.05
CA THR A 205 2.88 7.27 -22.60
C THR A 205 3.31 7.51 -21.15
N PHE A 206 3.48 6.44 -20.38
CA PHE A 206 3.92 6.51 -18.98
C PHE A 206 4.55 5.19 -18.53
N VAL A 207 5.18 5.21 -17.37
CA VAL A 207 5.66 4.03 -16.64
C VAL A 207 4.98 3.92 -15.30
N ALA A 208 4.92 2.72 -14.73
CA ALA A 208 4.29 2.48 -13.44
C ALA A 208 5.25 1.84 -12.43
N GLN A 209 5.07 2.16 -11.17
CA GLN A 209 5.80 1.56 -10.05
C GLN A 209 4.82 1.15 -8.95
N GLY A 210 5.09 0.02 -8.29
CA GLY A 210 4.35 -0.42 -7.12
C GLY A 210 5.15 -1.32 -6.19
N GLY A 211 4.83 -1.25 -4.91
CA GLY A 211 5.20 -2.18 -3.84
C GLY A 211 3.93 -2.70 -3.18
N ASP A 212 3.96 -3.82 -2.50
CA ASP A 212 2.81 -4.43 -1.81
C ASP A 212 1.58 -4.59 -2.75
N TRP A 213 0.38 -4.09 -2.39
CA TRP A 213 -0.76 -4.03 -3.31
C TRP A 213 -0.46 -3.24 -4.57
N GLY A 214 0.34 -2.18 -4.45
CA GLY A 214 0.82 -1.46 -5.62
C GLY A 214 1.61 -2.33 -6.57
N ALA A 215 2.37 -3.32 -6.09
CA ALA A 215 3.07 -4.29 -6.95
C ALA A 215 2.08 -5.21 -7.68
N VAL A 216 1.06 -5.73 -6.98
CA VAL A 216 0.01 -6.55 -7.59
C VAL A 216 -0.73 -5.76 -8.68
N ILE A 217 -1.12 -4.52 -8.37
CA ILE A 217 -1.80 -3.63 -9.33
C ILE A 217 -0.90 -3.33 -10.54
N THR A 218 0.37 -3.04 -10.30
CA THR A 218 1.34 -2.73 -11.36
C THR A 218 1.61 -3.95 -12.25
N ASP A 219 1.74 -5.16 -11.69
CA ASP A 219 1.82 -6.40 -12.46
C ASP A 219 0.57 -6.59 -13.34
N LEU A 220 -0.63 -6.34 -12.79
CA LEU A 220 -1.89 -6.44 -13.54
C LEU A 220 -2.01 -5.36 -14.62
N MET A 221 -1.50 -4.15 -14.41
CA MET A 221 -1.34 -3.17 -15.49
C MET A 221 -0.45 -3.73 -16.61
N GLY A 222 0.64 -4.42 -16.24
CA GLY A 222 1.53 -5.08 -17.19
C GLY A 222 0.90 -6.26 -17.93
N VAL A 223 -0.02 -6.99 -17.29
CA VAL A 223 -0.83 -8.04 -17.93
C VAL A 223 -1.85 -7.45 -18.90
N GLN A 224 -2.53 -6.38 -18.52
CA GLN A 224 -3.49 -5.66 -19.37
C GLN A 224 -2.80 -4.97 -20.56
N ALA A 225 -1.51 -4.63 -20.43
CA ALA A 225 -0.64 -4.13 -21.48
C ALA A 225 -1.25 -2.98 -22.32
N ALA A 226 -1.82 -1.98 -21.63
CA ALA A 226 -2.33 -0.79 -22.30
C ALA A 226 -1.22 -0.16 -23.15
N PRO A 227 -1.49 0.28 -24.39
CA PRO A 227 -0.45 0.79 -25.32
C PRO A 227 0.28 2.03 -24.78
N GLU A 228 -0.31 2.75 -23.84
CA GLU A 228 0.29 3.90 -23.18
C GLU A 228 1.31 3.51 -22.10
N LEU A 229 1.25 2.27 -21.57
CA LEU A 229 2.15 1.78 -20.51
C LEU A 229 3.41 1.18 -21.13
N LEU A 230 4.52 1.89 -20.99
CA LEU A 230 5.81 1.51 -21.61
C LEU A 230 6.53 0.39 -20.85
N ALA A 231 6.49 0.44 -19.51
CA ALA A 231 7.17 -0.50 -18.63
C ALA A 231 6.64 -0.38 -17.20
N ILE A 232 6.94 -1.40 -16.39
CA ILE A 232 6.66 -1.40 -14.97
C ILE A 232 7.92 -1.62 -14.13
N HIS A 233 7.88 -1.16 -12.89
CA HIS A 233 8.89 -1.44 -11.86
C HIS A 233 8.22 -1.96 -10.59
N SER A 234 8.78 -3.00 -10.00
CA SER A 234 8.33 -3.53 -8.72
C SER A 234 9.49 -3.72 -7.73
N ASN A 235 9.25 -3.37 -6.46
CA ASN A 235 10.13 -3.73 -5.35
C ASN A 235 9.63 -4.96 -4.57
N MET A 236 8.43 -5.44 -4.87
CA MET A 236 7.88 -6.72 -4.38
C MET A 236 7.25 -7.49 -5.54
N PRO A 237 8.04 -7.97 -6.52
CA PRO A 237 7.50 -8.57 -7.75
C PRO A 237 6.78 -9.90 -7.49
N GLY A 238 5.70 -10.15 -8.23
CA GLY A 238 5.01 -11.45 -8.24
C GLY A 238 5.76 -12.46 -9.11
N VAL A 239 6.68 -13.24 -8.52
CA VAL A 239 7.57 -14.13 -9.28
C VAL A 239 7.61 -15.58 -8.76
N LEU A 240 6.87 -15.90 -7.70
CA LEU A 240 6.86 -17.25 -7.15
C LEU A 240 6.30 -18.25 -8.17
N PRO A 241 7.01 -19.34 -8.49
CA PRO A 241 6.44 -20.49 -9.19
C PRO A 241 5.29 -21.11 -8.37
N ALA A 242 4.23 -21.55 -9.03
CA ALA A 242 3.01 -22.00 -8.36
C ALA A 242 3.22 -23.22 -7.44
N ASP A 243 4.11 -24.15 -7.81
CA ASP A 243 4.48 -25.30 -7.01
C ASP A 243 5.28 -24.91 -5.76
N ILE A 244 6.15 -23.93 -5.88
CA ILE A 244 6.94 -23.36 -4.77
C ILE A 244 6.03 -22.62 -3.80
N ASP A 245 5.10 -21.84 -4.32
CA ASP A 245 4.09 -21.11 -3.55
C ASP A 245 3.22 -22.08 -2.73
N ALA A 246 2.67 -23.11 -3.37
CA ALA A 246 1.87 -24.13 -2.72
C ALA A 246 2.65 -24.89 -1.62
N ALA A 247 3.91 -25.21 -1.87
CA ALA A 247 4.79 -25.86 -0.89
C ALA A 247 5.07 -24.96 0.32
N ALA A 248 5.36 -23.66 0.10
CA ALA A 248 5.57 -22.68 1.16
C ALA A 248 4.28 -22.47 1.98
N PHE A 249 3.14 -22.34 1.32
CA PHE A 249 1.84 -22.18 1.96
C PHE A 249 1.46 -23.37 2.84
N SER A 250 1.75 -24.60 2.39
CA SER A 250 1.49 -25.82 3.18
C SER A 250 2.47 -26.06 4.33
N GLY A 251 3.54 -25.26 4.44
CA GLY A 251 4.60 -25.46 5.45
C GLY A 251 5.54 -26.63 5.13
N SER A 252 5.58 -27.12 3.89
CA SER A 252 6.46 -28.19 3.45
C SER A 252 7.95 -27.82 3.56
N PRO A 253 8.88 -28.77 3.68
CA PRO A 253 10.31 -28.49 3.58
C PRO A 253 10.68 -27.87 2.23
N ALA A 254 11.70 -27.00 2.22
CA ALA A 254 12.21 -26.42 0.99
C ALA A 254 12.66 -27.51 0.00
N PRO A 255 12.22 -27.47 -1.27
CA PRO A 255 12.70 -28.40 -2.29
C PRO A 255 14.22 -28.39 -2.39
N SER A 256 14.84 -29.59 -2.48
CA SER A 256 16.29 -29.74 -2.54
C SER A 256 16.93 -29.17 -3.82
N SER A 257 16.12 -28.93 -4.84
CA SER A 257 16.56 -28.37 -6.12
C SER A 257 16.77 -26.85 -6.10
N LEU A 258 16.35 -26.17 -5.03
CA LEU A 258 16.47 -24.71 -4.94
C LEU A 258 17.93 -24.28 -4.74
N SER A 259 18.34 -23.25 -5.48
CA SER A 259 19.58 -22.52 -5.23
C SER A 259 19.57 -21.84 -3.85
N ALA A 260 20.70 -21.33 -3.39
CA ALA A 260 20.79 -20.65 -2.10
C ALA A 260 19.86 -19.41 -2.02
N ASP A 261 19.79 -18.60 -3.09
CA ASP A 261 18.90 -17.43 -3.17
C ASP A 261 17.42 -17.85 -3.17
N GLU A 262 17.08 -18.89 -3.93
CA GLU A 262 15.70 -19.40 -3.99
C GLU A 262 15.27 -20.03 -2.67
N LYS A 263 16.17 -20.73 -1.98
CA LYS A 263 15.91 -21.29 -0.66
C LYS A 263 15.67 -20.19 0.37
N LEU A 264 16.47 -19.12 0.37
CA LEU A 264 16.25 -17.97 1.25
C LEU A 264 14.89 -17.32 0.99
N ALA A 265 14.53 -17.13 -0.28
CA ALA A 265 13.23 -16.57 -0.65
C ALA A 265 12.08 -17.50 -0.21
N TYR A 266 12.23 -18.82 -0.41
CA TYR A 266 11.28 -19.84 0.04
C TYR A 266 11.05 -19.78 1.56
N GLU A 267 12.12 -19.79 2.34
CA GLU A 267 12.06 -19.77 3.81
C GLU A 267 11.35 -18.50 4.31
N ARG A 268 11.56 -17.36 3.65
CA ARG A 268 10.88 -16.10 3.99
C ARG A 268 9.41 -16.12 3.64
N VAL A 269 9.04 -16.57 2.44
CA VAL A 269 7.63 -16.72 2.05
C VAL A 269 6.91 -17.70 2.95
N GLN A 270 7.55 -18.83 3.28
CA GLN A 270 6.99 -19.80 4.22
C GLN A 270 6.74 -19.18 5.59
N PHE A 271 7.69 -18.39 6.11
CA PHE A 271 7.51 -17.65 7.36
C PHE A 271 6.32 -16.68 7.28
N VAL A 272 6.19 -15.92 6.17
CA VAL A 272 5.05 -15.03 5.94
C VAL A 272 3.75 -15.82 6.02
N TYR A 273 3.60 -16.89 5.27
CA TYR A 273 2.39 -17.70 5.26
C TYR A 273 2.06 -18.36 6.60
N GLN A 274 3.07 -18.87 7.28
CA GLN A 274 2.86 -19.67 8.50
C GLN A 274 2.74 -18.81 9.77
N LYS A 275 3.31 -17.60 9.78
CA LYS A 275 3.44 -16.80 11.01
C LYS A 275 3.28 -15.30 10.82
N GLY A 276 3.43 -14.76 9.61
CA GLY A 276 3.55 -13.33 9.37
C GLY A 276 2.30 -12.66 8.82
N ILE A 277 1.36 -13.39 8.19
CA ILE A 277 0.24 -12.80 7.45
C ILE A 277 -1.13 -12.98 8.13
N GLY A 278 -1.16 -13.08 9.44
CA GLY A 278 -2.41 -13.24 10.19
C GLY A 278 -3.45 -12.18 9.87
N TYR A 279 -3.02 -10.93 9.73
CA TYR A 279 -3.85 -9.81 9.30
C TYR A 279 -4.46 -10.05 7.89
N GLY A 280 -3.68 -10.57 6.96
CA GLY A 280 -4.13 -10.84 5.60
C GLY A 280 -5.21 -11.94 5.54
N PHE A 281 -5.10 -12.98 6.35
CA PHE A 281 -6.15 -13.99 6.50
C PHE A 281 -7.44 -13.38 7.06
N GLN A 282 -7.35 -12.56 8.10
CA GLN A 282 -8.51 -11.89 8.67
C GLN A 282 -9.18 -10.97 7.65
N MET A 283 -8.40 -10.15 6.95
CA MET A 283 -8.90 -9.22 5.94
C MET A 283 -9.40 -9.94 4.69
N GLY A 284 -8.74 -11.02 4.27
CA GLY A 284 -9.13 -11.79 3.09
C GLY A 284 -10.42 -12.60 3.28
N LEU A 285 -10.68 -13.08 4.48
CA LEU A 285 -11.82 -13.96 4.76
C LEU A 285 -13.00 -13.23 5.44
N ARG A 286 -12.73 -12.31 6.35
CA ARG A 286 -13.72 -11.71 7.24
C ARG A 286 -13.43 -10.23 7.55
N PRO A 287 -13.22 -9.35 6.57
CA PRO A 287 -12.82 -7.95 6.84
C PRO A 287 -13.82 -7.20 7.71
N GLN A 288 -15.11 -7.44 7.52
CA GLN A 288 -16.16 -6.73 8.26
C GLN A 288 -16.13 -7.00 9.78
N THR A 289 -15.43 -8.04 10.23
CA THR A 289 -15.28 -8.35 11.67
C THR A 289 -14.31 -7.38 12.37
N LEU A 290 -13.55 -6.60 11.64
CA LEU A 290 -12.50 -5.70 12.14
C LEU A 290 -13.04 -4.37 12.70
N TYR A 291 -14.19 -4.37 13.39
CA TYR A 291 -14.73 -3.16 14.03
C TYR A 291 -13.72 -2.51 14.99
N GLY A 292 -12.87 -3.29 15.63
CA GLY A 292 -11.89 -2.79 16.60
C GLY A 292 -10.87 -1.82 16.01
N ILE A 293 -10.45 -2.02 14.75
CA ILE A 293 -9.52 -1.10 14.07
C ILE A 293 -10.21 0.17 13.55
N ALA A 294 -11.53 0.14 13.38
CA ALA A 294 -12.33 1.31 13.03
C ALA A 294 -12.71 2.14 14.27
N ASP A 295 -12.78 1.53 15.45
CA ASP A 295 -13.20 2.20 16.68
C ASP A 295 -12.06 2.60 17.63
N SER A 296 -10.89 1.96 17.53
CA SER A 296 -9.73 2.25 18.38
C SER A 296 -8.52 2.72 17.56
N PRO A 297 -8.05 3.97 17.72
CA PRO A 297 -6.84 4.42 17.05
C PRO A 297 -5.60 3.60 17.46
N VAL A 298 -5.50 3.19 18.73
CA VAL A 298 -4.41 2.33 19.22
C VAL A 298 -4.55 0.91 18.67
N GLY A 299 -5.77 0.40 18.53
CA GLY A 299 -6.03 -0.88 17.89
C GLY A 299 -5.63 -0.87 16.42
N LEU A 300 -5.93 0.21 15.69
CA LEU A 300 -5.49 0.41 14.31
C LEU A 300 -3.95 0.46 14.23
N ALA A 301 -3.31 1.23 15.10
CA ALA A 301 -1.85 1.32 15.15
C ALA A 301 -1.21 -0.05 15.38
N ALA A 302 -1.68 -0.82 16.36
CA ALA A 302 -1.17 -2.16 16.63
C ALA A 302 -1.34 -3.09 15.43
N TYR A 303 -2.49 -3.03 14.75
CA TYR A 303 -2.77 -3.84 13.57
C TYR A 303 -1.85 -3.48 12.40
N PHE A 304 -1.52 -2.20 12.20
CA PHE A 304 -0.60 -1.73 11.17
C PHE A 304 0.84 -2.14 11.45
N LEU A 305 1.29 -2.05 12.71
CA LEU A 305 2.64 -2.42 13.11
C LEU A 305 2.90 -3.92 12.97
N ASP A 306 1.88 -4.76 12.97
CA ASP A 306 1.99 -6.23 12.83
C ASP A 306 2.10 -6.69 11.36
N HIS A 307 2.33 -5.76 10.42
CA HIS A 307 2.43 -6.09 8.99
C HIS A 307 3.59 -7.07 8.71
N ASP A 308 4.79 -6.75 9.15
CA ASP A 308 5.96 -7.63 9.02
C ASP A 308 6.99 -7.41 10.14
N ALA A 309 7.71 -8.47 10.46
CA ALA A 309 8.64 -8.48 11.59
C ALA A 309 9.80 -7.47 11.42
N ARG A 310 10.22 -7.14 10.19
CA ARG A 310 11.35 -6.23 9.95
C ARG A 310 10.92 -4.79 10.06
N SER A 311 9.81 -4.42 9.42
CA SER A 311 9.22 -3.09 9.57
C SER A 311 8.84 -2.82 11.03
N TYR A 312 8.25 -3.81 11.72
CA TYR A 312 7.96 -3.70 13.14
C TYR A 312 9.23 -3.47 13.97
N ALA A 313 10.31 -4.22 13.73
CA ALA A 313 11.57 -4.06 14.44
C ALA A 313 12.18 -2.66 14.21
N LEU A 314 12.13 -2.14 12.98
CA LEU A 314 12.56 -0.78 12.65
C LEU A 314 11.72 0.25 13.41
N ILE A 315 10.40 0.16 13.34
CA ILE A 315 9.47 1.10 13.99
C ILE A 315 9.65 1.04 15.52
N SER A 316 9.82 -0.15 16.10
CA SER A 316 10.06 -0.31 17.54
C SER A 316 11.33 0.46 17.98
N ARG A 317 12.43 0.36 17.21
CA ARG A 317 13.66 1.14 17.48
C ARG A 317 13.44 2.65 17.36
N VAL A 318 12.64 3.08 16.38
CA VAL A 318 12.29 4.50 16.19
C VAL A 318 11.57 5.05 17.44
N PHE A 319 10.63 4.28 18.01
CA PHE A 319 9.93 4.69 19.25
C PHE A 319 10.82 4.57 20.50
N GLN A 320 11.91 3.82 20.45
CA GLN A 320 12.99 3.82 21.46
C GLN A 320 13.99 4.96 21.30
N GLY A 321 13.82 5.84 20.31
CA GLY A 321 14.66 7.01 20.06
C GLY A 321 15.79 6.79 19.04
N GLN A 322 15.81 5.66 18.33
CA GLN A 322 16.79 5.38 17.28
C GLN A 322 16.19 5.78 15.92
N ILE A 323 16.61 6.93 15.39
CA ILE A 323 16.16 7.38 14.05
C ILE A 323 16.97 6.62 12.99
N GLU A 324 16.28 5.78 12.20
CA GLU A 324 16.89 4.98 11.14
C GLU A 324 15.96 4.95 9.91
N GLY A 325 16.09 5.92 9.00
CA GLY A 325 15.27 6.02 7.79
C GLY A 325 13.84 6.53 8.02
N LEU A 326 13.21 6.20 9.15
CA LEU A 326 11.90 6.68 9.57
C LEU A 326 11.99 7.52 10.85
N THR A 327 11.06 8.45 10.99
CA THR A 327 10.80 9.19 12.23
C THR A 327 9.49 8.71 12.87
N ARG A 328 9.24 9.07 14.13
CA ARG A 328 7.96 8.82 14.79
C ARG A 328 6.81 9.51 14.07
N ASP A 329 7.04 10.73 13.57
CA ASP A 329 6.05 11.48 12.81
C ASP A 329 5.73 10.76 11.49
N ASP A 330 6.70 10.24 10.74
CA ASP A 330 6.44 9.46 9.54
C ASP A 330 5.44 8.31 9.80
N VAL A 331 5.69 7.51 10.82
CA VAL A 331 4.82 6.38 11.18
C VAL A 331 3.42 6.87 11.54
N LEU A 332 3.33 7.93 12.34
CA LEU A 332 2.03 8.46 12.78
C LEU A 332 1.29 9.23 11.69
N ASP A 333 1.97 9.85 10.73
CA ASP A 333 1.36 10.49 9.57
C ASP A 333 0.50 9.49 8.80
N ASN A 334 1.03 8.29 8.57
CA ASN A 334 0.32 7.23 7.86
C ASN A 334 -0.87 6.67 8.67
N ILE A 335 -0.65 6.34 9.93
CA ILE A 335 -1.71 5.79 10.81
C ILE A 335 -2.82 6.82 11.01
N THR A 336 -2.43 8.08 11.27
CA THR A 336 -3.38 9.18 11.52
C THR A 336 -4.20 9.50 10.27
N LEU A 337 -3.59 9.47 9.07
CA LEU A 337 -4.33 9.66 7.83
C LEU A 337 -5.45 8.61 7.69
N THR A 338 -5.13 7.34 7.88
CA THR A 338 -6.12 6.25 7.79
C THR A 338 -7.23 6.40 8.85
N TRP A 339 -6.85 6.81 10.07
CA TRP A 339 -7.81 7.06 11.13
C TRP A 339 -8.77 8.21 10.79
N LEU A 340 -8.22 9.37 10.39
CA LEU A 340 -9.00 10.58 10.13
C LEU A 340 -9.89 10.48 8.87
N THR A 341 -9.56 9.58 7.94
CA THR A 341 -10.37 9.32 6.75
C THR A 341 -11.32 8.13 6.93
N ASP A 342 -11.28 7.46 8.10
CA ASP A 342 -12.09 6.26 8.39
C ASP A 342 -11.96 5.19 7.29
N THR A 343 -10.73 4.93 6.83
CA THR A 343 -10.46 4.02 5.72
C THR A 343 -9.82 2.69 6.14
N ALA A 344 -9.71 2.42 7.44
CA ALA A 344 -9.15 1.17 7.94
C ALA A 344 -9.90 -0.07 7.40
N LEU A 345 -11.22 -0.05 7.46
CA LEU A 345 -12.04 -1.19 7.04
C LEU A 345 -12.22 -1.27 5.51
N SER A 346 -12.39 -0.14 4.85
CA SER A 346 -12.49 -0.11 3.37
C SER A 346 -11.20 -0.59 2.71
N GLY A 347 -10.03 -0.21 3.25
CA GLY A 347 -8.74 -0.73 2.80
C GLY A 347 -8.59 -2.25 3.02
N ALA A 348 -9.09 -2.76 4.15
CA ALA A 348 -9.08 -4.19 4.44
C ALA A 348 -9.86 -5.02 3.40
N ARG A 349 -10.92 -4.46 2.81
CA ARG A 349 -11.75 -5.16 1.80
C ARG A 349 -11.00 -5.47 0.52
N LEU A 350 -9.91 -4.78 0.20
CA LEU A 350 -9.08 -5.10 -0.96
C LEU A 350 -8.51 -6.52 -0.88
N TYR A 351 -8.15 -7.00 0.32
CA TYR A 351 -7.73 -8.37 0.55
C TYR A 351 -8.83 -9.38 0.22
N TRP A 352 -10.07 -9.07 0.58
CA TRP A 352 -11.23 -9.91 0.26
C TRP A 352 -11.53 -9.94 -1.24
N GLU A 353 -11.42 -8.82 -1.92
CA GLU A 353 -11.62 -8.69 -3.38
C GLU A 353 -10.61 -9.49 -4.20
N TYR A 354 -9.46 -9.82 -3.63
CA TYR A 354 -8.39 -10.55 -4.33
C TYR A 354 -8.05 -11.90 -3.68
N TRP A 355 -8.79 -12.32 -2.66
CA TRP A 355 -8.51 -13.55 -1.93
C TRP A 355 -8.46 -14.77 -2.83
N GLY A 356 -7.40 -15.59 -2.70
CA GLY A 356 -7.21 -16.82 -3.48
C GLY A 356 -6.57 -16.65 -4.86
N ASN A 357 -6.20 -15.43 -5.26
CA ASN A 357 -5.63 -15.16 -6.59
C ASN A 357 -4.09 -15.19 -6.67
N GLY A 358 -3.40 -15.73 -5.66
CA GLY A 358 -1.95 -15.86 -5.68
C GLY A 358 -1.21 -14.52 -5.61
N TYR A 359 -0.98 -14.06 -4.40
CA TYR A 359 -0.43 -12.73 -4.14
C TYR A 359 0.98 -12.55 -4.71
N PHE A 360 1.86 -13.51 -4.47
CA PHE A 360 3.27 -13.50 -4.89
C PHE A 360 3.53 -14.24 -6.20
N ASN A 361 2.52 -14.82 -6.83
CA ASN A 361 2.69 -15.62 -8.04
C ASN A 361 2.93 -14.75 -9.27
N ALA A 362 3.64 -15.35 -10.24
CA ALA A 362 3.78 -14.79 -11.58
C ALA A 362 2.41 -14.64 -12.27
N LYS A 363 2.16 -13.48 -12.88
CA LYS A 363 0.86 -13.11 -13.47
C LYS A 363 0.84 -13.09 -15.01
N GLY A 364 1.99 -13.38 -15.66
CA GLY A 364 2.08 -13.40 -17.13
C GLY A 364 2.25 -12.01 -17.74
N VAL A 365 3.00 -11.13 -17.11
CA VAL A 365 3.34 -9.80 -17.63
C VAL A 365 4.20 -9.95 -18.89
N SER A 366 3.79 -9.29 -19.99
CA SER A 366 4.45 -9.37 -21.29
C SER A 366 5.25 -8.11 -21.67
N ILE A 367 4.98 -6.98 -21.05
CA ILE A 367 5.67 -5.72 -21.29
C ILE A 367 7.03 -5.68 -20.55
N PRO A 368 7.91 -4.70 -20.82
CA PRO A 368 9.16 -4.53 -20.09
C PRO A 368 8.96 -4.38 -18.57
N VAL A 369 9.73 -5.15 -17.77
CA VAL A 369 9.68 -5.15 -16.32
C VAL A 369 11.04 -4.85 -15.73
N ALA A 370 11.06 -3.98 -14.72
CA ALA A 370 12.21 -3.71 -13.87
C ALA A 370 11.94 -4.17 -12.44
N VAL A 371 12.96 -4.73 -11.78
CA VAL A 371 12.87 -5.24 -10.41
C VAL A 371 14.02 -4.71 -9.57
N SER A 372 13.69 -4.15 -8.40
CA SER A 372 14.66 -3.81 -7.35
C SER A 372 14.36 -4.60 -6.09
N VAL A 373 15.31 -5.42 -5.66
CA VAL A 373 15.16 -6.32 -4.50
C VAL A 373 15.81 -5.67 -3.28
N PHE A 374 14.99 -5.26 -2.32
CA PHE A 374 15.45 -4.75 -1.04
C PHE A 374 15.63 -5.92 -0.05
N PRO A 375 16.72 -5.93 0.76
CA PRO A 375 17.08 -7.10 1.56
C PRO A 375 16.08 -7.45 2.67
N ASP A 376 15.35 -6.44 3.18
CA ASP A 376 14.38 -6.60 4.27
C ASP A 376 12.92 -6.62 3.79
N GLU A 377 12.68 -6.78 2.48
CA GLU A 377 11.35 -7.06 1.92
C GLU A 377 10.80 -8.41 2.44
N LEU A 378 9.50 -8.66 2.35
CA LEU A 378 8.83 -9.90 2.76
C LEU A 378 9.59 -11.12 2.21
N TYR A 379 10.04 -11.05 0.98
CA TYR A 379 10.99 -12.02 0.42
C TYR A 379 11.92 -11.36 -0.60
N PRO A 380 13.21 -11.75 -0.63
CA PRO A 380 14.15 -11.25 -1.64
C PRO A 380 13.98 -12.04 -2.93
N ALA A 381 13.19 -11.51 -3.87
CA ALA A 381 12.87 -12.19 -5.13
C ALA A 381 14.15 -12.63 -5.89
N PRO A 382 14.39 -13.94 -6.10
CA PRO A 382 15.58 -14.42 -6.82
C PRO A 382 15.54 -14.03 -8.28
N ARG A 383 16.71 -13.72 -8.86
CA ARG A 383 16.82 -13.39 -10.27
C ARG A 383 16.29 -14.50 -11.19
N SER A 384 16.57 -15.75 -10.84
CA SER A 384 16.10 -16.91 -11.61
C SER A 384 14.57 -17.02 -11.70
N TRP A 385 13.85 -16.63 -10.64
CA TRP A 385 12.39 -16.58 -10.67
C TRP A 385 11.89 -15.34 -11.43
N ALA A 386 12.55 -14.20 -11.25
CA ALA A 386 12.19 -12.99 -11.98
C ALA A 386 12.34 -13.15 -13.51
N GLU A 387 13.44 -13.78 -13.97
CA GLU A 387 13.67 -14.07 -15.40
C GLU A 387 12.65 -15.06 -15.99
N LYS A 388 12.12 -15.98 -15.18
CA LYS A 388 11.06 -16.91 -15.60
C LYS A 388 9.68 -16.23 -15.63
N ALA A 389 9.39 -15.39 -14.64
CA ALA A 389 8.11 -14.71 -14.49
C ALA A 389 7.93 -13.56 -15.50
N TYR A 390 9.03 -12.88 -15.83
CA TYR A 390 9.05 -11.71 -16.71
C TYR A 390 9.93 -11.95 -17.92
N PRO A 391 9.37 -12.45 -19.03
CA PRO A 391 10.14 -12.71 -20.25
C PRO A 391 10.87 -11.47 -20.79
N ASN A 392 10.37 -10.27 -20.48
CA ASN A 392 10.97 -9.00 -20.85
C ASN A 392 11.52 -8.26 -19.63
N LEU A 393 12.34 -8.95 -18.82
CA LEU A 393 13.03 -8.37 -17.67
C LEU A 393 14.18 -7.48 -18.15
N ILE A 394 14.03 -6.15 -18.03
CA ILE A 394 14.99 -5.15 -18.54
C ILE A 394 15.98 -4.66 -17.48
N TYR A 395 15.64 -4.83 -16.22
CA TYR A 395 16.45 -4.39 -15.08
C TYR A 395 16.22 -5.31 -13.89
N TYR A 396 17.29 -5.66 -13.21
CA TYR A 396 17.23 -6.39 -11.94
C TYR A 396 18.43 -5.98 -11.08
N ASN A 397 18.16 -5.48 -9.88
CA ASN A 397 19.20 -5.11 -8.94
C ASN A 397 18.87 -5.57 -7.51
N LYS A 398 19.88 -6.06 -6.78
CA LYS A 398 19.81 -6.28 -5.34
C LYS A 398 20.34 -5.03 -4.65
N VAL A 399 19.47 -4.32 -3.96
CA VAL A 399 19.79 -3.08 -3.24
C VAL A 399 20.47 -3.40 -1.91
N ALA A 400 21.35 -2.51 -1.45
CA ALA A 400 22.20 -2.79 -0.29
C ALA A 400 21.44 -2.77 1.05
N LYS A 401 20.35 -1.98 1.16
CA LYS A 401 19.55 -1.83 2.37
C LYS A 401 18.14 -1.34 2.05
N GLY A 402 17.23 -1.49 3.02
CA GLY A 402 15.82 -1.12 2.92
C GLY A 402 14.92 -2.33 2.98
N GLY A 403 13.68 -2.12 3.33
CA GLY A 403 12.66 -3.13 3.55
C GLY A 403 11.43 -2.93 2.69
N HIS A 404 10.32 -3.36 3.22
CA HIS A 404 9.03 -3.33 2.56
C HIS A 404 8.61 -1.92 2.12
N PHE A 405 8.81 -0.92 2.97
CA PHE A 405 8.50 0.48 2.70
C PHE A 405 9.71 1.25 2.14
N ALA A 406 10.38 0.67 1.14
CA ALA A 406 11.66 1.17 0.61
C ALA A 406 11.63 2.66 0.18
N ALA A 407 10.53 3.13 -0.43
CA ALA A 407 10.36 4.54 -0.80
C ALA A 407 10.35 5.47 0.42
N TRP A 408 9.87 4.96 1.54
CA TRP A 408 9.76 5.70 2.80
C TRP A 408 11.05 5.66 3.63
N GLU A 409 11.65 4.44 3.73
CA GLU A 409 12.84 4.17 4.53
C GLU A 409 14.13 4.64 3.86
N GLN A 410 14.25 4.48 2.53
CA GLN A 410 15.45 4.69 1.73
C GLN A 410 15.14 5.47 0.43
N PRO A 411 14.56 6.68 0.52
CA PRO A 411 14.11 7.43 -0.66
C PRO A 411 15.20 7.71 -1.69
N GLU A 412 16.45 7.92 -1.25
CA GLU A 412 17.59 8.15 -2.15
C GLU A 412 17.93 6.90 -2.97
N LEU A 413 18.00 5.72 -2.32
CA LEU A 413 18.25 4.47 -3.01
C LEU A 413 17.10 4.15 -3.95
N PHE A 414 15.88 4.27 -3.46
CA PHE A 414 14.67 3.99 -4.24
C PHE A 414 14.59 4.83 -5.52
N THR A 415 14.86 6.13 -5.43
CA THR A 415 14.84 7.02 -6.60
C THR A 415 15.99 6.77 -7.58
N LYS A 416 17.16 6.32 -7.09
CA LYS A 416 18.25 5.84 -7.96
C LYS A 416 17.84 4.61 -8.75
N GLU A 417 17.16 3.66 -8.09
CA GLU A 417 16.63 2.45 -8.74
C GLU A 417 15.65 2.82 -9.87
N LEU A 418 14.69 3.71 -9.62
CA LEU A 418 13.72 4.14 -10.63
C LEU A 418 14.39 4.83 -11.82
N ARG A 419 15.39 5.69 -11.57
CA ARG A 419 16.16 6.33 -12.64
C ARG A 419 16.92 5.32 -13.49
N ALA A 420 17.53 4.32 -12.86
CA ALA A 420 18.25 3.26 -13.55
C ALA A 420 17.31 2.32 -14.33
N ALA A 421 16.21 1.91 -13.69
CA ALA A 421 15.20 1.02 -14.26
C ALA A 421 14.58 1.54 -15.56
N PHE A 422 14.27 2.83 -15.60
CA PHE A 422 13.57 3.45 -16.74
C PHE A 422 14.48 4.26 -17.67
N LYS A 423 15.80 4.10 -17.57
CA LYS A 423 16.76 4.84 -18.37
C LYS A 423 16.55 4.70 -19.88
N SER A 424 16.24 3.51 -20.38
CA SER A 424 16.04 3.23 -21.80
C SER A 424 14.82 3.93 -22.42
N PHE A 425 13.80 4.27 -21.63
CA PHE A 425 12.58 4.93 -22.11
C PHE A 425 12.71 6.45 -22.26
N ARG A 426 13.83 7.01 -21.87
CA ARG A 426 14.12 8.45 -21.96
C ARG A 426 14.78 8.82 -23.28
N ASN A 427 15.58 7.92 -23.84
CA ASN A 427 16.36 8.15 -25.08
C ASN A 427 15.53 7.95 -26.35
N ALA A 428 14.34 7.33 -26.27
CA ALA A 428 13.50 7.04 -27.44
C ALA A 428 12.94 8.31 -28.12
N LYS A 429 12.92 9.45 -27.43
CA LYS A 429 12.47 10.74 -27.99
C LYS A 429 13.57 11.49 -28.75
N GLU A 430 14.87 11.25 -28.48
CA GLU A 430 15.98 11.86 -29.21
C GLU A 430 16.17 11.22 -30.58
N THR A 431 15.86 9.94 -30.76
CA THR A 431 16.00 9.21 -32.04
C THR A 431 14.86 9.46 -33.01
N ALA A 432 13.72 9.99 -32.56
CA ALA A 432 12.59 10.31 -33.45
C ALA A 432 12.64 11.74 -34.02
N GLN A 433 13.62 12.55 -33.62
CA GLN A 433 13.84 13.92 -34.13
C GLN A 433 15.09 14.06 -35.04
N ASN A 434 15.81 12.99 -35.31
CA ASN A 434 16.88 12.87 -36.29
C ASN A 434 16.44 11.94 -37.41
#